data_2c7018d83d26198051ac6ee4e9706a68
#
_entry.id   2c7018d83d26198051ac6ee4e9706a68
#
_cell.length_a   1.000
_cell.length_b   1.000
_cell.length_c   1.000
_cell.angle_alpha   90.00
_cell.angle_beta   90.00
_cell.angle_gamma   90.00
#
_symmetry.space_group_name_H-M   'P 1'
#
loop_
_entity.id
_entity.type
_entity.pdbx_description
1 polymer ?
#
loop_
_entity_poly.entity_id
_entity_poly.type
_entity_poly.pdbx_seq_one_letter_code
_entity_poly.pdbx_strand_id
1 'polypeptide(L)'
;MKRNRLLALFLSLALVVTTVMGNVTFAAADTENSAKATGVSYYVDSENGNDDNDGTSETKAWKSLEKVNATTFKPGDKLRFKRGCSWSGLLSPKGSGEKGNPITIDAYGDVKDGRPVINGDSWCGDKGDDLENRVFNTAVYFYNQEYWEITSIEVTNHTKTKDDHIKKYGILIMGQDAGTLHEINVKNTYVHDVISIPIGQQAGIGRGGIVYAIRGNKKATNWEDITVEGNYVKNVNHYGINFISTWGSSTFPDESGITEGGGGTYRSKNLVIRSNYCENVGNAAVCPSDYENALIEYNVANGCNSGPNGNVPIWWEHGQKTICQYNEVFGSGASGDKEDSQAFDADVYADLNYVQYNYTHDNPSGSFFECALGTSYQTYYRYNISVNDGYGTNRYGGGAVLTLCQGGNGSLDAYNNLIYMDADHDGSITRSWDDTTAVTSTDRFKIRNNVIITEAQKIDDNGVNKAQAWDSRYMGVVNNNAYGGANLNNRRADDENARVAVKSDYVKLEEGTSATVEDVNGEFKITYGTVDGYKLKDGAT
;
A
#
# COMPACT_ATOMS: atom_id res chain seq x y z
N MET A 1 24.99 -28.33 25.83
CA MET A 1 25.66 -28.18 24.53
C MET A 1 24.71 -28.14 23.30
N LYS A 2 23.41 -28.30 23.45
CA LYS A 2 22.43 -28.23 22.31
C LYS A 2 21.80 -26.86 22.09
N ARG A 3 21.86 -25.97 23.08
CA ARG A 3 21.18 -24.63 23.02
C ARG A 3 21.92 -23.59 22.15
N ASN A 4 23.21 -23.78 21.90
CA ASN A 4 24.02 -22.86 21.09
C ASN A 4 24.03 -23.19 19.59
N ARG A 5 23.44 -24.32 19.17
CA ARG A 5 23.36 -24.66 17.74
C ARG A 5 22.13 -24.07 17.03
N LEU A 6 21.04 -23.88 17.77
CA LEU A 6 19.84 -23.24 17.19
C LEU A 6 20.05 -21.72 16.99
N LEU A 7 20.73 -21.04 17.93
CA LEU A 7 21.07 -19.62 17.77
C LEU A 7 22.07 -19.40 16.62
N ALA A 8 22.96 -20.36 16.36
CA ALA A 8 23.89 -20.31 15.23
C ALA A 8 23.20 -20.53 13.88
N LEU A 9 22.07 -21.26 13.83
CA LEU A 9 21.33 -21.50 12.60
C LEU A 9 20.51 -20.25 12.22
N PHE A 10 19.94 -19.53 13.19
CA PHE A 10 19.24 -18.25 12.94
C PHE A 10 20.20 -17.12 12.54
N LEU A 11 21.39 -17.06 13.13
CA LEU A 11 22.42 -16.11 12.72
C LEU A 11 23.06 -16.47 11.37
N SER A 12 23.17 -17.74 11.02
CA SER A 12 23.70 -18.14 9.71
C SER A 12 22.69 -17.94 8.58
N LEU A 13 21.38 -18.05 8.86
CA LEU A 13 20.35 -17.72 7.86
C LEU A 13 20.25 -16.20 7.61
N ALA A 14 20.43 -15.38 8.64
CA ALA A 14 20.52 -13.93 8.50
C ALA A 14 21.78 -13.51 7.72
N LEU A 15 22.89 -14.24 7.85
CA LEU A 15 24.15 -13.91 7.19
C LEU A 15 24.19 -14.38 5.72
N VAL A 16 23.45 -15.44 5.36
CA VAL A 16 23.37 -15.92 3.97
C VAL A 16 22.41 -15.06 3.14
N VAL A 17 21.42 -14.41 3.76
CA VAL A 17 20.55 -13.45 3.09
C VAL A 17 21.30 -12.17 2.71
N THR A 18 22.34 -11.78 3.46
CA THR A 18 23.15 -10.59 3.16
C THR A 18 24.17 -10.79 2.03
N THR A 19 24.47 -12.03 1.63
CA THR A 19 25.48 -12.29 0.58
C THR A 19 24.89 -12.57 -0.81
N VAL A 20 23.57 -12.75 -0.93
CA VAL A 20 22.89 -12.92 -2.23
C VAL A 20 22.12 -11.67 -2.65
N MET A 21 21.86 -10.74 -1.74
CA MET A 21 21.47 -9.39 -2.12
C MET A 21 22.74 -8.65 -2.54
N GLY A 22 22.96 -8.56 -3.85
CA GLY A 22 23.94 -7.61 -4.39
C GLY A 22 23.62 -6.24 -3.77
N ASN A 23 24.56 -5.72 -3.01
CA ASN A 23 24.60 -4.44 -2.35
C ASN A 23 23.45 -3.47 -2.69
N VAL A 24 22.29 -3.63 -2.07
CA VAL A 24 21.40 -2.51 -1.83
C VAL A 24 21.97 -1.83 -0.59
N THR A 25 23.06 -1.13 -0.77
CA THR A 25 23.48 -0.12 0.19
C THR A 25 22.48 1.00 0.07
N PHE A 26 21.53 1.07 1.02
CA PHE A 26 20.97 2.37 1.37
C PHE A 26 22.22 3.18 1.80
N ALA A 27 22.59 4.15 1.00
CA ALA A 27 23.73 4.99 1.31
C ALA A 27 23.47 5.59 2.70
N ALA A 28 24.34 5.28 3.63
CA ALA A 28 24.41 6.04 4.86
C ALA A 28 24.63 7.49 4.44
N ALA A 29 23.75 8.37 4.88
CA ALA A 29 23.83 9.79 4.54
C ALA A 29 25.23 10.28 4.86
N ASP A 30 25.92 10.76 3.84
CA ASP A 30 27.16 11.50 4.02
C ASP A 30 26.84 12.70 4.91
N THR A 31 27.41 12.71 6.10
CA THR A 31 27.35 13.85 7.01
C THR A 31 28.24 14.96 6.45
N GLU A 32 27.79 15.64 5.41
CA GLU A 32 28.32 16.95 5.12
C GLU A 32 27.84 17.90 6.22
N ASN A 33 28.78 18.34 7.03
CA ASN A 33 28.59 19.26 8.14
C ASN A 33 28.42 20.70 7.59
N SER A 34 27.37 20.93 6.79
CA SER A 34 26.91 22.27 6.47
C SER A 34 26.16 22.81 7.70
N ALA A 35 26.52 24.00 8.17
CA ALA A 35 25.81 24.64 9.27
C ALA A 35 24.32 24.71 8.93
N LYS A 36 23.52 23.89 9.63
CA LYS A 36 22.08 23.77 9.43
C LYS A 36 21.47 25.15 9.64
N ALA A 37 20.82 25.71 8.61
CA ALA A 37 20.13 26.98 8.74
C ALA A 37 19.11 26.86 9.89
N THR A 38 19.14 27.78 10.84
CA THR A 38 18.17 27.84 11.94
C THR A 38 16.88 28.41 11.37
N GLY A 39 15.92 27.52 11.04
CA GLY A 39 14.61 27.95 10.57
C GLY A 39 13.79 28.66 11.65
N VAL A 40 12.78 29.38 11.22
CA VAL A 40 11.81 30.08 12.07
C VAL A 40 10.63 29.16 12.36
N SER A 41 10.12 29.17 13.61
CA SER A 41 8.85 28.53 13.95
C SER A 41 7.72 29.53 13.83
N TYR A 42 6.71 29.19 13.01
CA TYR A 42 5.48 29.96 12.85
C TYR A 42 4.32 29.20 13.49
N TYR A 43 3.54 29.88 14.30
CA TYR A 43 2.44 29.34 15.06
C TYR A 43 1.10 29.77 14.48
N VAL A 44 0.14 28.86 14.43
CA VAL A 44 -1.21 29.11 13.90
C VAL A 44 -2.25 28.63 14.91
N ASP A 45 -3.17 29.53 15.32
CA ASP A 45 -4.25 29.27 16.28
C ASP A 45 -5.54 29.84 15.73
N SER A 46 -6.48 29.00 15.30
CA SER A 46 -7.74 29.46 14.68
C SER A 46 -8.68 30.18 15.65
N GLU A 47 -8.51 29.98 16.95
CA GLU A 47 -9.34 30.59 17.97
C GLU A 47 -8.81 31.96 18.43
N ASN A 48 -7.53 31.99 18.86
CA ASN A 48 -6.93 33.15 19.52
C ASN A 48 -5.86 33.85 18.68
N GLY A 49 -5.53 33.33 17.49
CA GLY A 49 -4.56 33.94 16.59
C GLY A 49 -5.07 35.22 15.95
N ASN A 50 -4.13 35.99 15.37
CA ASN A 50 -4.43 37.19 14.59
C ASN A 50 -3.41 37.29 13.45
N ASP A 51 -3.90 37.48 12.21
CA ASP A 51 -3.06 37.53 11.01
C ASP A 51 -2.19 38.79 10.91
N ASP A 52 -2.42 39.79 11.75
CA ASP A 52 -1.54 40.96 11.90
C ASP A 52 -0.28 40.65 12.74
N ASN A 53 -0.27 39.52 13.45
CA ASN A 53 0.88 39.09 14.22
C ASN A 53 2.03 38.64 13.32
N ASP A 54 3.25 38.56 13.90
CA ASP A 54 4.42 38.02 13.23
C ASP A 54 4.44 36.47 13.13
N GLY A 55 3.62 35.78 13.91
CA GLY A 55 3.48 34.34 13.94
C GLY A 55 4.61 33.61 14.68
N THR A 56 5.61 34.31 15.24
CA THR A 56 6.87 33.69 15.70
C THR A 56 6.83 33.17 17.15
N SER A 57 5.68 33.27 17.80
CA SER A 57 5.46 32.68 19.14
C SER A 57 3.98 32.26 19.31
N GLU A 58 3.71 31.40 20.28
CA GLU A 58 2.34 30.95 20.59
C GLU A 58 1.39 32.10 20.95
N THR A 59 1.89 33.13 21.62
CA THR A 59 1.11 34.32 22.00
C THR A 59 0.91 35.32 20.87
N LYS A 60 1.65 35.16 19.76
CA LYS A 60 1.55 35.96 18.54
C LYS A 60 1.25 35.09 17.32
N ALA A 61 0.47 34.03 17.51
CA ALA A 61 0.09 33.11 16.45
C ALA A 61 -0.74 33.82 15.35
N TRP A 62 -0.59 33.34 14.14
CA TRP A 62 -1.49 33.64 13.02
C TRP A 62 -2.83 32.96 13.24
N LYS A 63 -3.86 33.39 12.51
CA LYS A 63 -5.20 32.82 12.64
C LYS A 63 -5.60 31.92 11.49
N SER A 64 -5.35 32.37 10.27
CA SER A 64 -5.99 31.80 9.09
C SER A 64 -5.05 30.98 8.19
N LEU A 65 -5.63 30.09 7.37
CA LEU A 65 -4.92 29.42 6.28
C LEU A 65 -4.53 30.41 5.17
N GLU A 66 -5.29 31.47 4.96
CA GLU A 66 -4.97 32.52 4.00
C GLU A 66 -3.63 33.19 4.31
N LYS A 67 -3.37 33.47 5.57
CA LYS A 67 -2.08 34.02 6.02
C LYS A 67 -0.93 33.03 5.79
N VAL A 68 -1.15 31.76 6.11
CA VAL A 68 -0.19 30.68 5.86
C VAL A 68 0.10 30.56 4.37
N ASN A 69 -0.92 30.48 3.53
CA ASN A 69 -0.81 30.31 2.08
C ASN A 69 -0.18 31.53 1.37
N ALA A 70 -0.27 32.72 1.97
CA ALA A 70 0.39 33.93 1.47
C ALA A 70 1.89 33.98 1.80
N THR A 71 2.35 33.15 2.74
CA THR A 71 3.73 33.14 3.24
C THR A 71 4.60 32.16 2.44
N THR A 72 5.82 32.55 2.11
CA THR A 72 6.83 31.67 1.52
C THR A 72 7.83 31.26 2.59
N PHE A 73 7.86 29.97 2.91
CA PHE A 73 8.72 29.37 3.91
C PHE A 73 10.10 29.06 3.33
N LYS A 74 11.09 28.93 4.20
CA LYS A 74 12.50 28.68 3.88
C LYS A 74 12.98 27.37 4.51
N PRO A 75 14.11 26.82 4.04
CA PRO A 75 14.70 25.61 4.62
C PRO A 75 14.83 25.70 6.15
N GLY A 76 14.33 24.67 6.85
CA GLY A 76 14.34 24.57 8.30
C GLY A 76 13.19 25.26 9.03
N ASP A 77 12.34 26.02 8.33
CA ASP A 77 11.15 26.62 8.94
C ASP A 77 10.16 25.56 9.42
N LYS A 78 9.43 25.90 10.49
CA LYS A 78 8.38 25.06 11.06
C LYS A 78 7.05 25.80 11.08
N LEU A 79 6.05 25.21 10.47
CA LEU A 79 4.68 25.68 10.50
C LEU A 79 3.89 24.84 11.52
N ARG A 80 3.55 25.40 12.65
CA ARG A 80 3.01 24.70 13.81
C ARG A 80 1.55 25.06 14.03
N PHE A 81 0.67 24.08 13.91
CA PHE A 81 -0.75 24.23 14.14
C PHE A 81 -1.13 23.86 15.57
N LYS A 82 -2.00 24.66 16.21
CA LYS A 82 -2.44 24.43 17.58
C LYS A 82 -3.34 23.20 17.66
N ARG A 83 -3.03 22.31 18.58
CA ARG A 83 -3.89 21.17 18.92
C ARG A 83 -5.25 21.62 19.42
N GLY A 84 -6.30 20.83 19.13
CA GLY A 84 -7.69 21.15 19.44
C GLY A 84 -8.34 22.19 18.53
N CYS A 85 -7.56 22.87 17.68
CA CYS A 85 -8.07 23.83 16.71
C CYS A 85 -8.39 23.18 15.35
N SER A 86 -9.29 23.82 14.60
CA SER A 86 -9.65 23.38 13.26
C SER A 86 -9.69 24.53 12.26
N TRP A 87 -9.40 24.22 11.01
CA TRP A 87 -9.46 25.16 9.89
C TRP A 87 -10.26 24.52 8.75
N SER A 88 -11.14 25.30 8.14
CA SER A 88 -11.83 24.91 6.91
C SER A 88 -11.21 25.62 5.73
N GLY A 89 -10.95 24.89 4.65
CA GLY A 89 -10.36 25.41 3.44
C GLY A 89 -9.09 24.70 3.01
N LEU A 90 -8.40 25.28 2.05
CA LEU A 90 -7.18 24.76 1.46
C LEU A 90 -5.95 25.21 2.26
N LEU A 91 -5.15 24.26 2.74
CA LEU A 91 -3.79 24.51 3.18
C LEU A 91 -2.83 24.28 2.01
N SER A 92 -2.22 25.36 1.49
CA SER A 92 -1.26 25.30 0.38
C SER A 92 -0.08 26.25 0.63
N PRO A 93 0.81 25.90 1.58
CA PRO A 93 1.97 26.73 1.91
C PRO A 93 2.95 26.76 0.73
N LYS A 94 3.80 27.80 0.66
CA LYS A 94 4.78 27.99 -0.41
C LYS A 94 6.21 27.86 0.08
N GLY A 95 7.10 27.52 -0.84
CA GLY A 95 8.53 27.38 -0.57
C GLY A 95 8.98 25.93 -0.63
N SER A 96 10.27 25.72 -0.65
CA SER A 96 10.91 24.40 -0.57
C SER A 96 11.99 24.43 0.49
N GLY A 97 12.17 23.29 1.17
CA GLY A 97 13.30 23.07 2.03
C GLY A 97 14.59 22.77 1.24
N GLU A 98 15.51 22.12 1.89
CA GLU A 98 16.73 21.60 1.28
C GLU A 98 17.11 20.26 1.93
N LYS A 99 17.95 19.50 1.30
CA LYS A 99 18.37 18.17 1.78
C LYS A 99 18.89 18.26 3.23
N GLY A 100 18.29 17.46 4.11
CA GLY A 100 18.63 17.46 5.54
C GLY A 100 18.11 18.64 6.35
N ASN A 101 17.40 19.58 5.73
CA ASN A 101 16.79 20.74 6.38
C ASN A 101 15.40 21.04 5.78
N PRO A 102 14.44 20.11 5.91
CA PRO A 102 13.10 20.28 5.35
C PRO A 102 12.34 21.42 6.04
N ILE A 103 11.31 21.92 5.37
CA ILE A 103 10.25 22.68 6.03
C ILE A 103 9.29 21.69 6.66
N THR A 104 8.85 21.94 7.88
CA THR A 104 8.01 21.00 8.62
C THR A 104 6.64 21.60 8.91
N ILE A 105 5.57 20.84 8.67
CA ILE A 105 4.25 21.08 9.26
C ILE A 105 4.10 20.14 10.43
N ASP A 106 3.87 20.69 11.63
CA ASP A 106 3.64 19.93 12.85
C ASP A 106 2.55 20.55 13.75
N ALA A 107 2.34 19.96 14.92
CA ALA A 107 1.40 20.43 15.93
C ALA A 107 2.11 20.94 17.18
N TYR A 108 1.47 21.88 17.90
CA TYR A 108 1.89 22.32 19.23
C TYR A 108 0.71 22.35 20.21
N GLY A 109 1.00 22.42 21.49
CA GLY A 109 0.01 22.35 22.57
C GLY A 109 -0.07 20.97 23.22
N ASP A 110 -1.02 20.78 24.15
CA ASP A 110 -1.18 19.51 24.86
C ASP A 110 -1.74 18.43 23.91
N VAL A 111 -1.13 17.25 23.90
CA VAL A 111 -1.58 16.11 23.09
C VAL A 111 -3.02 15.68 23.42
N LYS A 112 -3.50 15.95 24.62
CA LYS A 112 -4.87 15.65 25.05
C LYS A 112 -5.94 16.47 24.33
N ASP A 113 -5.55 17.61 23.75
CA ASP A 113 -6.47 18.46 23.00
C ASP A 113 -6.77 17.88 21.59
N GLY A 114 -6.12 16.76 21.23
CA GLY A 114 -6.26 16.13 19.92
C GLY A 114 -5.38 16.80 18.87
N ARG A 115 -5.47 16.30 17.63
CA ARG A 115 -4.71 16.83 16.50
C ARG A 115 -5.32 18.13 15.98
N PRO A 116 -4.53 19.05 15.42
CA PRO A 116 -5.08 20.15 14.62
C PRO A 116 -5.73 19.61 13.36
N VAL A 117 -6.94 20.07 13.05
CA VAL A 117 -7.76 19.55 11.95
C VAL A 117 -7.73 20.49 10.74
N ILE A 118 -7.32 20.00 9.58
CA ILE A 118 -7.48 20.68 8.29
C ILE A 118 -8.63 20.02 7.54
N ASN A 119 -9.74 20.73 7.39
CA ASN A 119 -10.93 20.26 6.70
C ASN A 119 -11.07 20.95 5.33
N GLY A 120 -10.94 20.18 4.25
CA GLY A 120 -11.08 20.67 2.87
C GLY A 120 -12.51 20.99 2.45
N ASP A 121 -13.47 21.11 3.36
CA ASP A 121 -14.91 21.33 3.12
C ASP A 121 -15.24 22.62 2.33
N SER A 122 -14.24 23.39 1.96
CA SER A 122 -14.41 24.51 1.06
C SER A 122 -14.22 24.07 -0.39
N TRP A 123 -15.30 24.12 -1.14
CA TRP A 123 -15.27 23.88 -2.57
C TRP A 123 -14.40 24.92 -3.29
N CYS A 124 -13.23 24.52 -3.73
CA CYS A 124 -12.45 25.31 -4.67
C CYS A 124 -12.94 24.97 -6.07
N GLY A 125 -13.81 25.79 -6.61
CA GLY A 125 -14.56 25.55 -7.83
C GLY A 125 -13.73 25.01 -8.98
N ASP A 126 -14.35 24.13 -9.74
CA ASP A 126 -13.83 23.61 -10.99
C ASP A 126 -13.70 24.78 -12.00
N LYS A 127 -12.51 25.32 -12.15
CA LYS A 127 -12.22 26.42 -13.06
C LYS A 127 -11.59 25.90 -14.36
N GLY A 128 -12.28 24.97 -15.01
CA GLY A 128 -12.00 24.62 -16.39
C GLY A 128 -10.79 23.71 -16.62
N ASP A 129 -10.51 23.45 -17.88
CA ASP A 129 -9.51 22.49 -18.37
C ASP A 129 -8.06 23.02 -18.38
N ASP A 130 -7.80 24.16 -17.81
CA ASP A 130 -6.44 24.72 -17.71
C ASP A 130 -5.66 24.02 -16.60
N LEU A 131 -4.74 23.16 -16.98
CA LEU A 131 -3.90 22.39 -16.05
C LEU A 131 -3.01 23.27 -15.15
N GLU A 132 -2.64 24.46 -15.60
CA GLU A 132 -1.81 25.38 -14.83
C GLU A 132 -2.62 26.09 -13.72
N ASN A 133 -3.94 26.20 -13.89
CA ASN A 133 -4.84 26.90 -12.98
C ASN A 133 -5.89 25.98 -12.32
N ARG A 134 -5.81 24.66 -12.47
CA ARG A 134 -6.73 23.74 -11.81
C ARG A 134 -6.61 23.83 -10.31
N VAL A 135 -7.67 24.19 -9.68
CA VAL A 135 -7.80 24.07 -8.22
C VAL A 135 -8.41 22.72 -7.92
N PHE A 136 -7.60 21.82 -7.36
CA PHE A 136 -8.08 20.53 -6.93
C PHE A 136 -8.86 20.68 -5.62
N ASN A 137 -9.94 19.93 -5.47
CA ASN A 137 -10.66 19.85 -4.21
C ASN A 137 -9.87 19.01 -3.21
N THR A 138 -8.94 19.64 -2.54
CA THR A 138 -8.04 19.02 -1.58
C THR A 138 -7.96 19.83 -0.30
N ALA A 139 -7.77 19.16 0.84
CA ALA A 139 -7.55 19.86 2.10
C ALA A 139 -6.12 20.38 2.23
N VAL A 140 -5.13 19.62 1.75
CA VAL A 140 -3.70 20.01 1.78
C VAL A 140 -3.10 19.84 0.39
N TYR A 141 -2.41 20.87 -0.12
CA TYR A 141 -1.88 20.90 -1.49
C TYR A 141 -0.45 21.40 -1.57
N PHE A 142 0.40 20.61 -2.25
CA PHE A 142 1.77 20.98 -2.62
C PHE A 142 1.92 20.90 -4.14
N TYR A 143 2.50 21.93 -4.75
CA TYR A 143 2.72 21.99 -6.20
C TYR A 143 4.15 22.38 -6.53
N ASN A 144 4.88 21.48 -7.19
CA ASN A 144 6.28 21.66 -7.59
C ASN A 144 7.19 22.11 -6.45
N GLN A 145 6.98 21.54 -5.27
CA GLN A 145 7.77 21.81 -4.07
C GLN A 145 8.53 20.56 -3.67
N GLU A 146 9.54 20.70 -2.84
CA GLU A 146 10.35 19.61 -2.36
C GLU A 146 10.91 19.88 -0.94
N TYR A 147 11.35 18.82 -0.29
CA TYR A 147 11.89 18.86 1.08
C TYR A 147 10.90 19.40 2.11
N TRP A 148 9.76 18.74 2.20
CA TRP A 148 8.77 18.99 3.24
C TRP A 148 8.55 17.75 4.11
N GLU A 149 8.28 17.97 5.38
CA GLU A 149 7.76 16.94 6.28
C GLU A 149 6.41 17.38 6.84
N ILE A 150 5.37 16.59 6.58
CA ILE A 150 4.00 16.83 7.04
C ILE A 150 3.73 15.80 8.13
N THR A 151 3.49 16.27 9.37
CA THR A 151 3.29 15.37 10.51
C THR A 151 2.29 15.89 11.52
N SER A 152 1.71 14.98 12.29
CA SER A 152 0.92 15.26 13.49
C SER A 152 -0.35 16.09 13.28
N ILE A 153 -0.86 16.16 12.06
CA ILE A 153 -2.13 16.81 11.71
C ILE A 153 -3.22 15.78 11.40
N GLU A 154 -4.46 16.21 11.53
CA GLU A 154 -5.65 15.51 11.08
C GLU A 154 -6.18 16.18 9.82
N VAL A 155 -6.51 15.39 8.80
CA VAL A 155 -6.95 15.89 7.50
C VAL A 155 -8.25 15.19 7.11
N THR A 156 -9.26 15.96 6.80
CA THR A 156 -10.54 15.45 6.30
C THR A 156 -11.05 16.27 5.12
N ASN A 157 -11.85 15.65 4.26
CA ASN A 157 -12.45 16.34 3.12
C ASN A 157 -13.84 15.79 2.82
N HIS A 158 -14.69 15.87 3.81
CA HIS A 158 -16.09 15.47 3.71
C HIS A 158 -16.98 16.68 3.49
N THR A 159 -17.74 16.73 2.39
CA THR A 159 -18.77 17.77 2.23
C THR A 159 -20.08 17.34 2.86
N LYS A 160 -20.75 18.29 3.51
CA LYS A 160 -22.11 18.11 4.02
C LYS A 160 -23.19 18.15 2.92
N THR A 161 -22.82 18.56 1.71
CA THR A 161 -23.72 18.62 0.55
C THR A 161 -23.64 17.33 -0.24
N LYS A 162 -24.79 16.82 -0.70
CA LYS A 162 -24.91 15.59 -1.50
C LYS A 162 -24.37 15.73 -2.93
N ASP A 163 -23.46 16.65 -3.20
CA ASP A 163 -22.88 16.78 -4.53
C ASP A 163 -21.76 15.75 -4.69
N ASP A 164 -22.18 14.52 -5.02
CA ASP A 164 -21.32 13.35 -5.18
C ASP A 164 -20.49 13.40 -6.48
N HIS A 165 -20.45 14.52 -7.17
CA HIS A 165 -19.76 14.66 -8.46
C HIS A 165 -18.37 15.30 -8.35
N ILE A 166 -17.87 15.55 -7.16
CA ILE A 166 -16.60 16.25 -6.96
C ILE A 166 -15.49 15.27 -6.60
N LYS A 167 -14.38 15.35 -7.33
CA LYS A 167 -13.14 14.62 -7.04
C LYS A 167 -12.43 15.24 -5.86
N LYS A 168 -12.15 14.47 -4.82
CA LYS A 168 -11.54 14.97 -3.59
C LYS A 168 -10.28 14.25 -3.19
N TYR A 169 -9.41 14.99 -2.52
CA TYR A 169 -8.17 14.54 -1.94
C TYR A 169 -8.06 15.00 -0.48
N GLY A 170 -7.45 14.21 0.35
CA GLY A 170 -7.01 14.67 1.67
C GLY A 170 -5.73 15.50 1.52
N ILE A 171 -4.63 14.85 1.20
CA ILE A 171 -3.33 15.47 0.91
C ILE A 171 -2.97 15.17 -0.55
N LEU A 172 -2.79 16.21 -1.36
CA LEU A 172 -2.34 16.11 -2.74
C LEU A 172 -0.97 16.75 -2.91
N ILE A 173 -0.01 15.97 -3.37
CA ILE A 173 1.35 16.40 -3.65
C ILE A 173 1.58 16.22 -5.15
N MET A 174 1.74 17.33 -5.87
CA MET A 174 1.79 17.34 -7.34
C MET A 174 3.11 17.86 -7.86
N GLY A 175 3.71 17.08 -8.77
CA GLY A 175 4.81 17.51 -9.62
C GLY A 175 4.36 17.64 -11.07
N GLN A 176 4.67 18.78 -11.72
CA GLN A 176 4.32 19.00 -13.12
C GLN A 176 5.44 19.73 -13.83
N ASP A 177 6.02 19.13 -14.85
CA ASP A 177 7.05 19.72 -15.72
C ASP A 177 8.25 20.32 -14.93
N ALA A 178 8.56 19.72 -13.78
CA ALA A 178 9.52 20.27 -12.80
C ALA A 178 10.91 19.61 -12.83
N GLY A 179 11.03 18.40 -13.38
CA GLY A 179 12.23 17.58 -13.23
C GLY A 179 12.15 16.70 -11.98
N THR A 180 13.26 16.32 -11.41
CA THR A 180 13.30 15.53 -10.17
C THR A 180 12.93 16.41 -8.98
N LEU A 181 11.99 15.95 -8.18
CA LEU A 181 11.55 16.54 -6.92
C LEU A 181 11.83 15.56 -5.77
N HIS A 182 12.19 16.07 -4.59
CA HIS A 182 12.70 15.26 -3.49
C HIS A 182 11.89 15.40 -2.21
N GLU A 183 11.88 14.36 -1.42
CA GLU A 183 11.59 14.35 0.02
C GLU A 183 10.38 15.18 0.45
N ILE A 184 9.19 14.97 -0.10
CA ILE A 184 7.97 15.40 0.57
C ILE A 184 7.42 14.19 1.33
N ASN A 185 7.63 14.18 2.64
CA ASN A 185 7.30 13.06 3.50
C ASN A 185 6.00 13.30 4.27
N VAL A 186 5.13 12.30 4.36
CA VAL A 186 3.90 12.35 5.15
C VAL A 186 3.99 11.31 6.25
N LYS A 187 4.01 11.78 7.50
CA LYS A 187 4.25 10.93 8.65
C LYS A 187 3.26 11.19 9.77
N ASN A 188 2.82 10.15 10.46
CA ASN A 188 1.99 10.28 11.65
C ASN A 188 0.81 11.25 11.48
N THR A 189 0.12 11.20 10.33
CA THR A 189 -1.09 11.98 10.05
C THR A 189 -2.34 11.10 10.20
N TYR A 190 -3.45 11.69 10.60
CA TYR A 190 -4.76 11.06 10.54
C TYR A 190 -5.52 11.62 9.33
N VAL A 191 -5.71 10.80 8.30
CA VAL A 191 -6.43 11.21 7.08
C VAL A 191 -7.72 10.41 6.99
N HIS A 192 -8.85 11.07 7.07
CA HIS A 192 -10.12 10.34 7.14
C HIS A 192 -11.29 11.08 6.50
N ASP A 193 -12.36 10.32 6.25
CA ASP A 193 -13.60 10.85 5.68
C ASP A 193 -13.37 11.69 4.42
N VAL A 194 -12.51 11.21 3.54
CA VAL A 194 -12.29 11.79 2.21
C VAL A 194 -13.26 11.14 1.24
N ILE A 195 -14.43 11.78 1.08
CA ILE A 195 -15.53 11.23 0.32
C ILE A 195 -15.65 11.94 -1.03
N SER A 196 -15.15 11.28 -2.04
CA SER A 196 -15.18 11.71 -3.44
C SER A 196 -16.44 11.20 -4.16
N ILE A 197 -16.61 11.55 -5.42
CA ILE A 197 -17.67 10.98 -6.25
C ILE A 197 -17.61 9.46 -6.24
N PRO A 198 -18.77 8.78 -6.34
CA PRO A 198 -18.80 7.34 -6.54
C PRO A 198 -18.00 6.96 -7.79
N ILE A 199 -17.26 5.89 -7.69
CA ILE A 199 -16.42 5.40 -8.78
C ILE A 199 -17.33 4.82 -9.86
N GLY A 200 -17.48 5.53 -11.00
CA GLY A 200 -17.80 4.88 -12.25
C GLY A 200 -16.57 4.13 -12.73
N GLN A 201 -16.74 3.10 -13.52
CA GLN A 201 -15.63 2.38 -14.16
C GLN A 201 -14.64 3.40 -14.73
N GLN A 202 -13.36 3.29 -14.38
CA GLN A 202 -12.26 4.16 -14.84
C GLN A 202 -12.33 5.65 -14.44
N ALA A 203 -12.94 5.97 -13.37
CA ALA A 203 -12.84 7.32 -12.86
C ALA A 203 -11.42 7.57 -12.33
N GLY A 204 -10.60 8.12 -13.18
CA GLY A 204 -9.24 8.64 -12.98
C GLY A 204 -8.52 8.21 -11.71
N ILE A 205 -7.48 7.45 -11.88
CA ILE A 205 -6.51 7.15 -10.84
C ILE A 205 -6.09 8.47 -10.20
N GLY A 206 -5.80 8.48 -8.91
CA GLY A 206 -5.23 9.65 -8.25
C GLY A 206 -6.20 10.47 -7.41
N ARG A 207 -7.21 9.84 -6.80
CA ARG A 207 -8.04 10.43 -5.75
C ARG A 207 -7.84 9.68 -4.47
N GLY A 208 -7.98 10.32 -3.35
CA GLY A 208 -7.94 9.59 -2.10
C GLY A 208 -7.37 10.33 -0.93
N GLY A 209 -6.89 9.59 0.03
CA GLY A 209 -6.37 10.12 1.28
C GLY A 209 -5.05 10.89 1.10
N ILE A 210 -3.99 10.20 0.73
CA ILE A 210 -2.65 10.75 0.48
C ILE A 210 -2.26 10.41 -0.95
N VAL A 211 -2.10 11.42 -1.81
CA VAL A 211 -1.86 11.22 -3.23
C VAL A 211 -0.63 12.00 -3.70
N TYR A 212 0.30 11.28 -4.31
CA TYR A 212 1.41 11.83 -5.05
C TYR A 212 1.11 11.72 -6.54
N ALA A 213 0.99 12.84 -7.23
CA ALA A 213 0.65 12.88 -8.64
C ALA A 213 1.74 13.57 -9.45
N ILE A 214 2.18 12.95 -10.53
CA ILE A 214 3.06 13.55 -11.51
C ILE A 214 2.29 13.73 -12.81
N ARG A 215 2.33 14.94 -13.33
CA ARG A 215 1.64 15.33 -14.57
C ARG A 215 2.54 16.13 -15.49
N GLY A 216 1.98 16.56 -16.61
CA GLY A 216 2.65 17.39 -17.58
C GLY A 216 3.23 16.60 -18.76
N ASN A 217 3.74 17.36 -19.76
CA ASN A 217 4.27 16.80 -21.01
C ASN A 217 5.43 17.65 -21.60
N LYS A 218 5.90 18.67 -20.86
CA LYS A 218 6.98 19.58 -21.32
C LYS A 218 8.33 19.21 -20.77
N LYS A 219 8.39 18.76 -19.51
CA LYS A 219 9.63 18.37 -18.84
C LYS A 219 9.36 17.13 -17.98
N ALA A 220 10.12 16.07 -18.23
CA ALA A 220 10.02 14.85 -17.42
C ALA A 220 10.13 15.17 -15.93
N THR A 221 9.21 14.58 -15.15
CA THR A 221 9.12 14.81 -13.71
C THR A 221 9.07 13.48 -12.99
N ASN A 222 9.74 13.37 -11.88
CA ASN A 222 9.73 12.21 -11.00
C ASN A 222 9.97 12.62 -9.54
N TRP A 223 9.62 11.73 -8.61
CA TRP A 223 9.94 11.86 -7.18
C TRP A 223 11.16 11.01 -6.83
N GLU A 224 11.99 11.50 -5.91
CA GLU A 224 13.05 10.70 -5.29
C GLU A 224 13.02 10.84 -3.76
N ASP A 225 13.30 9.72 -3.07
CA ASP A 225 13.47 9.64 -1.62
C ASP A 225 12.20 10.01 -0.81
N ILE A 226 11.04 9.46 -1.19
CA ILE A 226 9.76 9.72 -0.52
C ILE A 226 9.52 8.69 0.60
N THR A 227 9.05 9.17 1.76
CA THR A 227 8.60 8.33 2.87
C THR A 227 7.17 8.68 3.28
N VAL A 228 6.31 7.66 3.31
CA VAL A 228 4.94 7.71 3.86
C VAL A 228 4.87 6.74 5.02
N GLU A 229 4.82 7.25 6.26
CA GLU A 229 5.07 6.42 7.46
C GLU A 229 4.15 6.73 8.63
N GLY A 230 3.64 5.70 9.29
CA GLY A 230 2.92 5.83 10.56
C GLY A 230 1.59 6.58 10.43
N ASN A 231 0.99 6.61 9.26
CA ASN A 231 -0.27 7.30 9.06
C ASN A 231 -1.46 6.39 9.35
N TYR A 232 -2.56 6.96 9.84
CA TYR A 232 -3.85 6.30 9.90
C TYR A 232 -4.76 6.88 8.81
N VAL A 233 -5.17 6.04 7.87
CA VAL A 233 -6.06 6.42 6.76
C VAL A 233 -7.37 5.65 6.93
N LYS A 234 -8.49 6.36 7.08
CA LYS A 234 -9.79 5.75 7.40
C LYS A 234 -10.94 6.35 6.62
N ASN A 235 -11.92 5.50 6.23
CA ASN A 235 -13.15 5.95 5.57
C ASN A 235 -12.86 6.82 4.33
N VAL A 236 -11.99 6.35 3.46
CA VAL A 236 -11.68 6.98 2.18
C VAL A 236 -12.34 6.16 1.09
N ASN A 237 -13.29 6.74 0.36
CA ASN A 237 -14.07 5.96 -0.61
C ASN A 237 -13.34 5.67 -1.94
N HIS A 238 -12.05 6.02 -2.03
CA HIS A 238 -11.17 5.71 -3.17
C HIS A 238 -9.83 5.13 -2.68
N TYR A 239 -8.67 5.63 -3.13
CA TYR A 239 -7.36 5.16 -2.69
C TYR A 239 -6.97 5.71 -1.30
N GLY A 240 -6.34 4.90 -0.49
CA GLY A 240 -5.75 5.36 0.78
C GLY A 240 -4.47 6.15 0.55
N ILE A 241 -3.44 5.48 0.05
CA ILE A 241 -2.13 6.03 -0.32
C ILE A 241 -1.87 5.68 -1.78
N ASN A 242 -1.74 6.68 -2.65
CA ASN A 242 -1.60 6.47 -4.08
C ASN A 242 -0.49 7.30 -4.71
N PHE A 243 0.21 6.70 -5.65
CA PHE A 243 1.21 7.36 -6.49
C PHE A 243 0.86 7.13 -7.95
N ILE A 244 0.85 8.19 -8.73
CA ILE A 244 0.51 8.14 -10.15
C ILE A 244 1.40 9.06 -10.96
N SER A 245 1.76 8.63 -12.19
CA SER A 245 2.59 9.41 -13.09
C SER A 245 2.09 9.32 -14.54
N THR A 246 2.01 10.45 -15.22
CA THR A 246 1.80 10.48 -16.68
C THR A 246 3.10 10.29 -17.46
N TRP A 247 4.27 10.29 -16.78
CA TRP A 247 5.58 10.08 -17.42
C TRP A 247 6.08 8.64 -17.36
N GLY A 248 5.51 7.83 -16.49
CA GLY A 248 5.91 6.43 -16.33
C GLY A 248 5.20 5.53 -17.30
N SER A 249 3.89 5.55 -17.31
CA SER A 249 3.04 4.62 -18.05
C SER A 249 2.17 5.33 -19.09
N SER A 250 2.03 4.72 -20.24
CA SER A 250 1.07 5.14 -21.25
C SER A 250 -0.34 4.55 -21.05
N THR A 251 -0.55 3.72 -20.03
CA THR A 251 -1.77 2.94 -19.89
C THR A 251 -2.95 3.71 -19.30
N PHE A 252 -2.67 4.71 -18.49
CA PHE A 252 -3.74 5.51 -17.88
C PHE A 252 -3.58 6.99 -18.26
N PRO A 253 -4.35 7.47 -19.24
CA PRO A 253 -4.42 8.90 -19.48
C PRO A 253 -4.91 9.58 -18.21
N ASP A 254 -4.33 10.72 -17.87
CA ASP A 254 -4.92 11.55 -16.83
C ASP A 254 -6.33 12.00 -17.27
N GLU A 255 -7.06 12.58 -16.34
CA GLU A 255 -8.42 13.06 -16.59
C GLU A 255 -8.52 14.17 -17.65
N SER A 256 -7.40 14.74 -18.06
CA SER A 256 -7.30 15.72 -19.15
C SER A 256 -7.14 15.05 -20.52
N GLY A 257 -7.04 13.73 -20.58
CA GLY A 257 -6.76 12.99 -21.81
C GLY A 257 -5.32 13.11 -22.29
N ILE A 258 -4.39 13.57 -21.45
CA ILE A 258 -2.97 13.63 -21.79
C ILE A 258 -2.41 12.20 -21.67
N THR A 259 -2.16 11.60 -22.82
CA THR A 259 -1.56 10.26 -22.94
C THR A 259 -0.06 10.30 -23.21
N GLU A 260 0.54 11.47 -23.23
CA GLU A 260 1.94 11.63 -23.60
C GLU A 260 2.84 11.52 -22.36
N GLY A 261 3.12 10.32 -21.97
CA GLY A 261 4.20 10.00 -21.05
C GLY A 261 5.39 9.41 -21.78
N GLY A 262 6.55 9.47 -21.20
CA GLY A 262 7.81 9.01 -21.78
C GLY A 262 7.98 7.49 -21.89
N GLY A 263 6.91 6.70 -21.95
CA GLY A 263 6.97 5.28 -22.21
C GLY A 263 7.71 4.44 -21.16
N GLY A 264 7.53 4.72 -19.86
CA GLY A 264 8.09 3.92 -18.77
C GLY A 264 9.58 4.20 -18.45
N THR A 265 10.14 5.29 -18.96
CA THR A 265 11.56 5.61 -18.77
C THR A 265 11.84 6.55 -17.58
N TYR A 266 10.84 7.24 -17.09
CA TYR A 266 10.97 8.20 -15.99
C TYR A 266 10.27 7.71 -14.73
N ARG A 267 10.85 6.72 -14.07
CA ARG A 267 10.34 6.23 -12.79
C ARG A 267 10.78 7.13 -11.65
N SER A 268 9.90 7.27 -10.69
CA SER A 268 10.27 7.76 -9.36
C SER A 268 11.13 6.73 -8.64
N LYS A 269 11.92 7.14 -7.62
CA LYS A 269 12.88 6.24 -6.98
C LYS A 269 12.85 6.30 -5.47
N ASN A 270 13.23 5.19 -4.85
CA ASN A 270 13.45 5.09 -3.42
C ASN A 270 12.20 5.47 -2.61
N LEU A 271 11.09 4.80 -2.89
CA LEU A 271 9.84 4.99 -2.16
C LEU A 271 9.80 4.07 -0.95
N VAL A 272 9.46 4.63 0.22
CA VAL A 272 9.20 3.88 1.44
C VAL A 272 7.77 4.15 1.90
N ILE A 273 6.95 3.10 1.96
CA ILE A 273 5.59 3.14 2.53
C ILE A 273 5.58 2.13 3.68
N ARG A 274 5.60 2.62 4.93
CA ARG A 274 5.70 1.74 6.08
C ARG A 274 4.82 2.12 7.25
N SER A 275 4.43 1.11 8.03
CA SER A 275 3.72 1.29 9.31
C SER A 275 2.46 2.15 9.18
N ASN A 276 1.78 2.12 8.03
CA ASN A 276 0.51 2.79 7.84
C ASN A 276 -0.63 1.83 8.16
N TYR A 277 -1.68 2.34 8.78
CA TYR A 277 -2.92 1.60 9.01
C TYR A 277 -4.02 2.19 8.11
N CYS A 278 -4.52 1.40 7.17
CA CYS A 278 -5.61 1.77 6.27
C CYS A 278 -6.85 0.97 6.63
N GLU A 279 -7.96 1.63 6.93
CA GLU A 279 -9.21 1.01 7.35
C GLU A 279 -10.39 1.54 6.53
N ASN A 280 -11.21 0.63 6.02
CA ASN A 280 -12.40 0.97 5.25
C ASN A 280 -12.08 1.92 4.08
N VAL A 281 -11.17 1.50 3.22
CA VAL A 281 -10.80 2.21 1.99
C VAL A 281 -11.54 1.59 0.83
N GLY A 282 -12.23 2.41 0.04
CA GLY A 282 -13.12 1.94 -1.02
C GLY A 282 -12.42 1.26 -2.19
N ASN A 283 -11.15 1.59 -2.43
CA ASN A 283 -10.28 0.97 -3.41
C ASN A 283 -9.02 0.45 -2.70
N ALA A 284 -7.83 0.62 -3.25
CA ALA A 284 -6.60 0.16 -2.64
C ALA A 284 -6.20 0.99 -1.40
N ALA A 285 -5.72 0.30 -0.38
CA ALA A 285 -5.06 0.92 0.76
C ALA A 285 -3.74 1.58 0.33
N VAL A 286 -2.95 0.87 -0.49
CA VAL A 286 -1.64 1.30 -1.00
C VAL A 286 -1.52 0.93 -2.47
N CYS A 287 -1.23 1.92 -3.31
CA CYS A 287 -1.04 1.72 -4.76
C CYS A 287 0.07 2.65 -5.31
N PRO A 288 1.34 2.25 -5.28
CA PRO A 288 2.40 2.96 -5.98
C PRO A 288 2.49 2.51 -7.44
N SER A 289 2.59 3.48 -8.35
CA SER A 289 2.84 3.25 -9.76
C SER A 289 4.14 3.93 -10.20
N ASP A 290 4.84 3.35 -11.17
CA ASP A 290 6.03 3.93 -11.81
C ASP A 290 7.21 4.20 -10.85
N TYR A 291 7.58 3.23 -10.04
CA TYR A 291 8.69 3.33 -9.09
C TYR A 291 9.80 2.31 -9.35
N GLU A 292 11.03 2.73 -9.09
CA GLU A 292 12.19 1.86 -8.91
C GLU A 292 12.63 1.89 -7.42
N ASN A 293 12.92 0.73 -6.85
CA ASN A 293 13.27 0.54 -5.42
C ASN A 293 12.17 1.00 -4.46
N ALA A 294 10.98 0.41 -4.57
CA ALA A 294 9.91 0.62 -3.60
C ALA A 294 9.99 -0.40 -2.45
N LEU A 295 9.88 0.09 -1.22
CA LEU A 295 9.74 -0.71 0.00
C LEU A 295 8.38 -0.47 0.63
N ILE A 296 7.54 -1.51 0.66
CA ILE A 296 6.19 -1.50 1.23
C ILE A 296 6.20 -2.47 2.40
N GLU A 297 6.27 -1.95 3.64
CA GLU A 297 6.45 -2.83 4.79
C GLU A 297 5.68 -2.39 6.03
N TYR A 298 5.30 -3.37 6.85
CA TYR A 298 4.60 -3.13 8.11
C TYR A 298 3.30 -2.32 7.95
N ASN A 299 2.66 -2.35 6.78
CA ASN A 299 1.37 -1.71 6.59
C ASN A 299 0.23 -2.68 6.93
N VAL A 300 -0.88 -2.13 7.36
CA VAL A 300 -2.12 -2.87 7.61
C VAL A 300 -3.21 -2.35 6.68
N ALA A 301 -3.87 -3.28 5.98
CA ALA A 301 -5.07 -3.00 5.19
C ALA A 301 -6.26 -3.79 5.77
N ASN A 302 -7.11 -3.09 6.52
CA ASN A 302 -8.28 -3.64 7.19
C ASN A 302 -9.57 -3.24 6.47
N GLY A 303 -10.32 -4.21 5.96
CA GLY A 303 -11.60 -3.95 5.30
C GLY A 303 -11.48 -3.04 4.07
N CYS A 304 -10.32 -3.02 3.42
CA CYS A 304 -10.09 -2.23 2.21
C CYS A 304 -10.70 -2.89 0.99
N ASN A 305 -10.77 -2.13 -0.14
CA ASN A 305 -11.46 -2.56 -1.34
C ASN A 305 -12.97 -2.79 -1.13
N SER A 306 -13.59 -1.97 -0.32
CA SER A 306 -15.02 -2.06 0.01
C SER A 306 -15.95 -1.40 -1.03
N GLY A 307 -15.41 -0.61 -1.95
CA GLY A 307 -16.16 0.11 -2.98
C GLY A 307 -16.70 -0.79 -4.11
N PRO A 308 -17.53 -0.26 -5.02
CA PRO A 308 -18.21 -1.04 -6.07
C PRO A 308 -17.28 -1.53 -7.18
N ASN A 309 -16.16 -0.88 -7.41
CA ASN A 309 -15.18 -1.28 -8.42
C ASN A 309 -14.00 -1.92 -7.72
N GLY A 310 -13.89 -3.23 -7.87
CA GLY A 310 -12.84 -4.02 -7.26
C GLY A 310 -11.44 -3.55 -7.68
N ASN A 311 -10.56 -3.57 -6.73
CA ASN A 311 -9.13 -3.49 -6.92
C ASN A 311 -8.48 -4.27 -5.78
N VAL A 312 -7.18 -4.29 -5.69
CA VAL A 312 -6.44 -5.03 -4.68
C VAL A 312 -6.05 -4.11 -3.52
N PRO A 313 -6.16 -4.50 -2.25
CA PRO A 313 -5.77 -3.67 -1.12
C PRO A 313 -4.35 -3.11 -1.18
N ILE A 314 -3.36 -3.91 -1.54
CA ILE A 314 -1.98 -3.45 -1.76
C ILE A 314 -1.49 -3.97 -3.11
N TRP A 315 -1.29 -3.08 -4.07
CA TRP A 315 -0.84 -3.45 -5.40
C TRP A 315 0.07 -2.38 -6.01
N TRP A 316 0.81 -2.76 -7.05
CA TRP A 316 1.70 -1.85 -7.77
C TRP A 316 1.82 -2.27 -9.23
N GLU A 317 2.03 -1.28 -10.07
CA GLU A 317 2.24 -1.45 -11.49
C GLU A 317 3.47 -0.68 -11.98
N HIS A 318 4.02 -1.08 -13.12
CA HIS A 318 5.17 -0.42 -13.75
C HIS A 318 6.36 -0.22 -12.80
N GLY A 319 6.38 -0.98 -11.70
CA GLY A 319 7.41 -0.96 -10.68
C GLY A 319 8.63 -1.80 -11.07
N GLN A 320 9.79 -1.47 -10.52
CA GLN A 320 10.99 -2.27 -10.61
C GLN A 320 11.67 -2.40 -9.25
N LYS A 321 12.03 -3.62 -8.86
CA LYS A 321 12.64 -3.93 -7.56
C LYS A 321 11.74 -3.51 -6.38
N THR A 322 10.51 -3.99 -6.38
CA THR A 322 9.57 -3.78 -5.29
C THR A 322 9.74 -4.85 -4.21
N ILE A 323 9.88 -4.43 -2.96
CA ILE A 323 9.86 -5.31 -1.79
C ILE A 323 8.59 -5.00 -1.01
N CYS A 324 7.68 -5.98 -0.95
CA CYS A 324 6.44 -5.93 -0.17
C CYS A 324 6.52 -6.97 0.95
N GLN A 325 6.73 -6.51 2.19
CA GLN A 325 7.04 -7.41 3.31
C GLN A 325 6.44 -6.98 4.64
N TYR A 326 6.21 -7.96 5.53
CA TYR A 326 5.69 -7.73 6.88
C TYR A 326 4.38 -6.93 6.91
N ASN A 327 3.60 -6.96 5.84
CA ASN A 327 2.29 -6.32 5.81
C ASN A 327 1.22 -7.30 6.28
N GLU A 328 0.14 -6.77 6.84
CA GLU A 328 -1.05 -7.52 7.18
C GLU A 328 -2.25 -7.02 6.37
N VAL A 329 -2.94 -7.94 5.68
CA VAL A 329 -4.12 -7.62 4.87
C VAL A 329 -5.25 -8.57 5.23
N PHE A 330 -6.38 -8.03 5.65
CA PHE A 330 -7.54 -8.84 6.03
C PHE A 330 -8.88 -8.18 5.77
N GLY A 331 -9.89 -9.01 5.62
CA GLY A 331 -11.26 -8.57 5.43
C GLY A 331 -11.47 -7.74 4.17
N SER A 332 -10.67 -7.97 3.11
CA SER A 332 -10.82 -7.24 1.85
C SER A 332 -12.23 -7.42 1.29
N GLY A 333 -12.79 -6.33 0.74
CA GLY A 333 -14.13 -6.40 0.18
C GLY A 333 -14.18 -7.32 -1.04
N ALA A 334 -15.09 -8.32 -1.03
CA ALA A 334 -15.44 -9.07 -2.23
C ALA A 334 -16.90 -8.82 -2.55
N SER A 335 -17.19 -8.55 -3.80
CA SER A 335 -18.54 -8.66 -4.34
C SER A 335 -18.45 -9.42 -5.65
N GLY A 336 -19.48 -10.19 -5.99
CA GLY A 336 -19.51 -11.00 -7.20
C GLY A 336 -19.23 -10.27 -8.52
N ASP A 337 -19.25 -8.94 -8.49
CA ASP A 337 -19.02 -8.08 -9.65
C ASP A 337 -17.59 -7.49 -9.72
N LYS A 338 -16.75 -7.74 -8.71
CA LYS A 338 -15.37 -7.22 -8.68
C LYS A 338 -14.44 -8.11 -9.49
N GLU A 339 -13.53 -7.46 -10.22
CA GLU A 339 -12.54 -8.14 -11.06
C GLU A 339 -11.43 -8.74 -10.20
N ASP A 340 -10.79 -7.89 -9.39
CA ASP A 340 -9.71 -8.24 -8.51
C ASP A 340 -10.21 -8.16 -7.06
N SER A 341 -9.51 -8.61 -6.09
CA SER A 341 -9.79 -8.44 -4.66
C SER A 341 -8.89 -9.34 -3.80
N GLN A 342 -7.80 -9.83 -4.35
CA GLN A 342 -6.75 -10.51 -3.59
C GLN A 342 -6.10 -9.52 -2.62
N ALA A 343 -5.35 -9.99 -1.64
CA ALA A 343 -4.67 -9.11 -0.70
C ALA A 343 -3.55 -8.29 -1.35
N PHE A 344 -2.79 -8.92 -2.24
CA PHE A 344 -1.66 -8.31 -2.95
C PHE A 344 -1.74 -8.57 -4.46
N ASP A 345 -1.20 -7.61 -5.25
CA ASP A 345 -1.04 -7.76 -6.70
C ASP A 345 0.26 -7.12 -7.19
N ALA A 346 1.02 -7.89 -7.95
CA ALA A 346 2.11 -7.40 -8.78
C ALA A 346 1.57 -7.29 -10.22
N ASP A 347 1.06 -6.10 -10.55
CA ASP A 347 0.31 -5.86 -11.77
C ASP A 347 1.22 -5.54 -12.96
N VAL A 348 0.63 -5.13 -14.06
CA VAL A 348 1.25 -4.94 -15.36
C VAL A 348 2.61 -4.22 -15.29
N TYR A 349 3.58 -4.72 -16.03
CA TYR A 349 4.93 -4.15 -16.14
C TYR A 349 5.71 -4.02 -14.80
N ALA A 350 5.32 -4.76 -13.75
CA ALA A 350 6.06 -4.83 -12.50
C ALA A 350 7.13 -5.94 -12.54
N ASP A 351 8.40 -5.62 -12.29
CA ASP A 351 9.52 -6.56 -12.38
C ASP A 351 10.39 -6.61 -11.11
N LEU A 352 10.97 -7.77 -10.85
CA LEU A 352 11.78 -8.06 -9.66
C LEU A 352 11.02 -7.77 -8.36
N ASN A 353 9.83 -8.39 -8.25
CA ASN A 353 8.97 -8.25 -7.10
C ASN A 353 9.28 -9.29 -6.03
N TYR A 354 9.39 -8.86 -4.78
CA TYR A 354 9.55 -9.72 -3.62
C TYR A 354 8.37 -9.52 -2.67
N VAL A 355 7.42 -10.44 -2.67
CA VAL A 355 6.27 -10.47 -1.76
C VAL A 355 6.57 -11.48 -0.67
N GLN A 356 6.96 -11.02 0.51
CA GLN A 356 7.53 -11.92 1.50
C GLN A 356 7.20 -11.54 2.95
N TYR A 357 7.12 -12.53 3.83
CA TYR A 357 6.87 -12.35 5.25
C TYR A 357 5.57 -11.60 5.57
N ASN A 358 4.60 -11.63 4.66
CA ASN A 358 3.31 -11.01 4.89
C ASN A 358 2.34 -11.99 5.55
N TYR A 359 1.37 -11.44 6.26
CA TYR A 359 0.25 -12.15 6.82
C TYR A 359 -1.04 -11.71 6.13
N THR A 360 -1.75 -12.65 5.49
CA THR A 360 -3.05 -12.41 4.88
C THR A 360 -4.08 -13.33 5.51
N HIS A 361 -5.26 -12.79 5.79
CA HIS A 361 -6.33 -13.62 6.33
C HIS A 361 -7.72 -13.09 6.03
N ASP A 362 -8.66 -13.98 5.90
CA ASP A 362 -10.08 -13.66 5.69
C ASP A 362 -10.34 -12.77 4.46
N ASN A 363 -9.54 -12.93 3.40
CA ASN A 363 -9.70 -12.24 2.13
C ASN A 363 -10.46 -13.14 1.13
N PRO A 364 -11.72 -12.82 0.80
CA PRO A 364 -12.56 -13.71 0.01
C PRO A 364 -12.00 -14.07 -1.36
N SER A 365 -11.29 -13.17 -2.03
CA SER A 365 -10.76 -13.42 -3.39
C SER A 365 -9.39 -14.07 -3.40
N GLY A 366 -8.63 -13.99 -2.31
CA GLY A 366 -7.33 -14.65 -2.20
C GLY A 366 -6.24 -13.83 -1.56
N SER A 367 -5.05 -14.40 -1.50
CA SER A 367 -3.87 -13.78 -0.92
C SER A 367 -3.04 -13.00 -1.94
N PHE A 368 -2.85 -13.56 -3.14
CA PHE A 368 -1.97 -12.96 -4.12
C PHE A 368 -2.48 -13.12 -5.56
N PHE A 369 -2.37 -12.04 -6.32
CA PHE A 369 -2.58 -12.02 -7.76
C PHE A 369 -1.27 -11.70 -8.48
N GLU A 370 -0.91 -12.51 -9.46
CA GLU A 370 0.15 -12.25 -10.41
C GLU A 370 -0.46 -11.85 -11.73
N CYS A 371 -0.55 -10.56 -12.00
CA CYS A 371 -1.05 -10.01 -13.25
C CYS A 371 0.09 -9.79 -14.24
N ALA A 372 0.65 -10.86 -14.75
CA ALA A 372 1.85 -10.89 -15.58
C ALA A 372 1.65 -10.42 -17.03
N LEU A 373 0.80 -9.43 -17.26
CA LEU A 373 0.59 -8.86 -18.59
C LEU A 373 1.75 -7.95 -19.01
N GLY A 374 2.32 -8.16 -20.20
CA GLY A 374 3.41 -7.35 -20.75
C GLY A 374 4.69 -8.12 -21.02
N THR A 375 5.87 -7.52 -20.81
CA THR A 375 7.18 -8.13 -21.03
C THR A 375 7.70 -8.85 -19.80
N SER A 376 8.76 -9.63 -19.88
CA SER A 376 9.27 -10.54 -18.84
C SER A 376 9.35 -9.94 -17.44
N TYR A 377 8.62 -10.50 -16.50
CA TYR A 377 8.58 -10.08 -15.12
C TYR A 377 8.90 -11.24 -14.21
N GLN A 378 9.56 -10.97 -13.07
CA GLN A 378 9.88 -11.97 -12.09
C GLN A 378 9.30 -11.59 -10.74
N THR A 379 8.41 -12.41 -10.21
CA THR A 379 7.86 -12.28 -8.87
C THR A 379 8.26 -13.47 -7.99
N TYR A 380 8.68 -13.16 -6.78
CA TYR A 380 8.95 -14.12 -5.71
C TYR A 380 7.93 -13.95 -4.60
N TYR A 381 7.01 -14.91 -4.47
CA TYR A 381 6.02 -14.97 -3.39
C TYR A 381 6.48 -16.00 -2.35
N ARG A 382 7.02 -15.56 -1.20
CA ARG A 382 7.70 -16.45 -0.28
C ARG A 382 7.59 -16.07 1.18
N TYR A 383 7.64 -17.10 2.05
CA TYR A 383 7.59 -16.92 3.51
C TYR A 383 6.34 -16.17 3.99
N ASN A 384 5.26 -16.21 3.23
CA ASN A 384 4.00 -15.60 3.62
C ASN A 384 3.14 -16.62 4.39
N ILE A 385 2.24 -16.11 5.20
CA ILE A 385 1.21 -16.88 5.88
C ILE A 385 -0.13 -16.42 5.34
N SER A 386 -0.89 -17.34 4.75
CA SER A 386 -2.24 -17.12 4.22
C SER A 386 -3.23 -17.98 4.99
N VAL A 387 -4.22 -17.35 5.61
CA VAL A 387 -5.21 -18.02 6.46
C VAL A 387 -6.61 -17.70 5.99
N ASN A 388 -7.37 -18.70 5.64
CA ASN A 388 -8.77 -18.53 5.22
C ASN A 388 -8.93 -17.54 4.05
N ASP A 389 -7.97 -17.47 3.14
CA ASP A 389 -8.05 -16.64 1.94
C ASP A 389 -8.65 -17.42 0.76
N GLY A 390 -9.35 -16.73 -0.14
CA GLY A 390 -9.80 -17.30 -1.41
C GLY A 390 -11.11 -18.10 -1.35
N TYR A 391 -11.93 -17.89 -0.33
CA TYR A 391 -13.18 -18.62 -0.11
C TYR A 391 -14.41 -18.02 -0.80
N GLY A 392 -14.30 -16.81 -1.30
CA GLY A 392 -15.41 -16.08 -1.91
C GLY A 392 -15.54 -16.30 -3.42
N THR A 393 -16.42 -15.50 -4.01
CA THR A 393 -16.57 -15.41 -5.47
C THR A 393 -16.23 -14.01 -5.95
N ASN A 394 -15.62 -13.91 -7.10
CA ASN A 394 -15.43 -12.66 -7.82
C ASN A 394 -16.05 -12.75 -9.22
N ARG A 395 -15.93 -11.69 -10.04
CA ARG A 395 -16.47 -11.65 -11.42
C ARG A 395 -16.05 -12.85 -12.28
N TYR A 396 -14.89 -13.43 -12.00
CA TYR A 396 -14.34 -14.54 -12.77
C TYR A 396 -14.67 -15.92 -12.16
N GLY A 397 -15.54 -15.99 -11.14
CA GLY A 397 -15.95 -17.21 -10.44
C GLY A 397 -15.32 -17.32 -9.03
N GLY A 398 -14.94 -18.49 -8.55
CA GLY A 398 -14.45 -18.68 -7.17
C GLY A 398 -13.12 -17.98 -6.87
N GLY A 399 -12.87 -17.62 -5.61
CA GLY A 399 -11.59 -17.15 -5.12
C GLY A 399 -10.52 -18.25 -5.11
N ALA A 400 -9.27 -17.83 -5.04
CA ALA A 400 -8.13 -18.73 -4.84
C ALA A 400 -7.03 -18.03 -4.07
N VAL A 401 -6.24 -18.77 -3.30
CA VAL A 401 -5.09 -18.20 -2.58
C VAL A 401 -4.13 -17.51 -3.55
N LEU A 402 -3.84 -18.16 -4.68
CA LEU A 402 -2.97 -17.63 -5.74
C LEU A 402 -3.77 -17.54 -7.04
N THR A 403 -4.00 -16.34 -7.53
CA THR A 403 -4.58 -16.08 -8.86
C THR A 403 -3.45 -15.74 -9.84
N LEU A 404 -3.46 -16.37 -11.02
CA LEU A 404 -2.35 -16.30 -11.95
C LEU A 404 -2.85 -15.88 -13.35
N CYS A 405 -2.30 -14.80 -13.89
CA CYS A 405 -2.46 -14.44 -15.29
C CYS A 405 -1.43 -15.17 -16.14
N GLN A 406 -1.79 -16.34 -16.63
CA GLN A 406 -0.86 -17.21 -17.36
C GLN A 406 -0.64 -16.78 -18.83
N GLY A 407 -1.47 -15.91 -19.37
CA GLY A 407 -1.39 -15.43 -20.75
C GLY A 407 -0.26 -14.45 -21.04
N GLY A 408 0.32 -13.83 -20.02
CA GLY A 408 1.43 -12.87 -20.14
C GLY A 408 2.81 -13.52 -20.21
N ASN A 409 3.86 -12.72 -20.09
CA ASN A 409 5.26 -13.17 -20.07
C ASN A 409 5.90 -13.19 -18.67
N GLY A 410 5.14 -12.91 -17.62
CA GLY A 410 5.61 -12.92 -16.26
C GLY A 410 5.93 -14.32 -15.73
N SER A 411 6.65 -14.36 -14.62
CA SER A 411 7.00 -15.59 -13.93
C SER A 411 6.82 -15.44 -12.42
N LEU A 412 6.33 -16.50 -11.79
CA LEU A 412 6.12 -16.58 -10.34
C LEU A 412 6.89 -17.76 -9.77
N ASP A 413 7.63 -17.51 -8.68
CA ASP A 413 8.19 -18.55 -7.83
C ASP A 413 7.60 -18.42 -6.42
N ALA A 414 6.58 -19.26 -6.12
CA ALA A 414 5.88 -19.28 -4.83
C ALA A 414 6.44 -20.40 -3.96
N TYR A 415 7.17 -20.05 -2.88
CA TYR A 415 7.83 -21.05 -2.06
C TYR A 415 7.95 -20.68 -0.59
N ASN A 416 8.03 -21.72 0.25
CA ASN A 416 8.16 -21.61 1.71
C ASN A 416 7.01 -20.80 2.35
N ASN A 417 5.82 -20.88 1.78
CA ASN A 417 4.63 -20.25 2.35
C ASN A 417 3.85 -21.28 3.19
N LEU A 418 3.11 -20.79 4.16
CA LEU A 418 2.07 -21.54 4.86
C LEU A 418 0.71 -21.09 4.38
N ILE A 419 -0.08 -22.03 3.88
CA ILE A 419 -1.47 -21.84 3.48
C ILE A 419 -2.34 -22.69 4.41
N TYR A 420 -3.23 -22.06 5.15
CA TYR A 420 -4.19 -22.72 6.02
C TYR A 420 -5.62 -22.32 5.71
N MET A 421 -6.50 -23.29 5.59
CA MET A 421 -7.95 -23.09 5.46
C MET A 421 -8.65 -23.97 6.50
N ASP A 422 -9.50 -23.37 7.30
CA ASP A 422 -10.33 -24.12 8.26
C ASP A 422 -11.53 -24.80 7.57
N ALA A 423 -12.40 -25.42 8.38
CA ALA A 423 -13.51 -26.23 7.87
C ALA A 423 -14.63 -25.40 7.18
N ASP A 424 -14.69 -24.12 7.47
CA ASP A 424 -15.75 -23.22 6.96
C ASP A 424 -15.33 -22.47 5.69
N HIS A 425 -14.04 -22.50 5.33
CA HIS A 425 -13.48 -21.80 4.18
C HIS A 425 -13.07 -22.76 3.07
N ASP A 426 -13.76 -22.69 1.94
CA ASP A 426 -13.68 -23.64 0.83
C ASP A 426 -13.00 -23.09 -0.45
N GLY A 427 -11.99 -22.27 -0.29
CA GLY A 427 -11.24 -21.66 -1.39
C GLY A 427 -10.37 -22.64 -2.20
N SER A 428 -9.95 -22.24 -3.37
CA SER A 428 -8.98 -22.95 -4.21
C SER A 428 -7.54 -22.54 -3.87
N ILE A 429 -6.58 -23.41 -4.14
CA ILE A 429 -5.15 -23.08 -3.98
C ILE A 429 -4.68 -22.17 -5.12
N THR A 430 -5.02 -22.53 -6.34
CA THR A 430 -4.67 -21.75 -7.53
C THR A 430 -5.85 -21.54 -8.43
N ARG A 431 -5.84 -20.43 -9.14
CA ARG A 431 -6.75 -20.13 -10.22
C ARG A 431 -6.03 -19.45 -11.37
N SER A 432 -6.40 -19.81 -12.60
CA SER A 432 -6.03 -19.04 -13.78
C SER A 432 -7.05 -17.93 -14.02
N TRP A 433 -6.57 -16.70 -14.13
CA TRP A 433 -7.41 -15.55 -14.49
C TRP A 433 -7.83 -15.56 -15.95
N ASP A 434 -6.99 -16.12 -16.81
CA ASP A 434 -7.20 -16.10 -18.26
C ASP A 434 -7.82 -17.41 -18.76
N ASP A 435 -9.04 -17.29 -19.32
CA ASP A 435 -9.80 -18.44 -19.85
C ASP A 435 -9.39 -18.82 -21.28
N THR A 436 -8.65 -17.96 -22.00
CA THR A 436 -8.58 -18.03 -23.46
C THR A 436 -7.21 -18.33 -24.04
N THR A 437 -6.12 -18.16 -23.29
CA THR A 437 -4.76 -18.33 -23.82
C THR A 437 -4.12 -19.63 -23.40
N ALA A 438 -3.70 -20.42 -24.37
CA ALA A 438 -2.86 -21.59 -24.13
C ALA A 438 -1.52 -21.13 -23.53
N VAL A 439 -1.21 -21.59 -22.33
CA VAL A 439 0.11 -21.37 -21.71
C VAL A 439 1.18 -21.98 -22.59
N THR A 440 2.11 -21.16 -23.04
CA THR A 440 3.17 -21.61 -23.99
C THR A 440 4.42 -22.13 -23.26
N SER A 441 4.54 -21.93 -21.94
CA SER A 441 5.68 -22.41 -21.14
C SER A 441 5.25 -22.79 -19.74
N THR A 442 5.59 -24.01 -19.32
CA THR A 442 5.28 -24.56 -17.99
C THR A 442 6.27 -24.11 -16.91
N ASP A 443 7.44 -23.59 -17.30
CA ASP A 443 8.55 -23.32 -16.36
C ASP A 443 8.47 -21.96 -15.66
N ARG A 444 7.54 -21.10 -16.07
CA ARG A 444 7.42 -19.73 -15.55
C ARG A 444 6.74 -19.66 -14.18
N PHE A 445 5.81 -20.56 -13.92
CA PHE A 445 5.09 -20.61 -12.65
C PHE A 445 5.55 -21.80 -11.84
N LYS A 446 6.06 -21.55 -10.64
CA LYS A 446 6.58 -22.58 -9.74
C LYS A 446 5.95 -22.46 -8.36
N ILE A 447 5.39 -23.56 -7.86
CA ILE A 447 4.82 -23.65 -6.51
C ILE A 447 5.52 -24.79 -5.80
N ARG A 448 6.43 -24.47 -4.88
CA ARG A 448 7.33 -25.46 -4.29
C ARG A 448 7.66 -25.19 -2.82
N ASN A 449 7.92 -26.25 -2.08
CA ASN A 449 8.29 -26.16 -0.67
C ASN A 449 7.26 -25.41 0.21
N ASN A 450 5.97 -25.41 -0.16
CA ASN A 450 4.94 -24.78 0.65
C ASN A 450 4.30 -25.81 1.58
N VAL A 451 3.72 -25.34 2.65
CA VAL A 451 2.85 -26.12 3.53
C VAL A 451 1.40 -25.71 3.27
N ILE A 452 0.57 -26.67 2.89
CA ILE A 452 -0.83 -26.46 2.51
C ILE A 452 -1.69 -27.36 3.39
N ILE A 453 -2.40 -26.76 4.35
CA ILE A 453 -3.28 -27.45 5.30
C ILE A 453 -4.70 -26.97 5.10
N THR A 454 -5.62 -27.88 4.84
CA THR A 454 -7.00 -27.54 4.59
C THR A 454 -7.94 -28.51 5.34
N GLU A 455 -8.87 -27.93 6.08
CA GLU A 455 -9.85 -28.68 6.88
C GLU A 455 -11.25 -28.73 6.22
N ALA A 456 -11.46 -27.99 5.14
CA ALA A 456 -12.75 -27.90 4.47
C ALA A 456 -13.20 -29.25 3.89
N GLN A 457 -14.48 -29.56 4.06
CA GLN A 457 -15.09 -30.81 3.61
C GLN A 457 -16.24 -30.58 2.59
N LYS A 458 -16.35 -29.40 2.02
CA LYS A 458 -17.41 -29.16 1.03
C LYS A 458 -17.17 -29.98 -0.23
N ILE A 459 -18.12 -30.84 -0.51
CA ILE A 459 -18.16 -31.71 -1.66
C ILE A 459 -19.15 -31.10 -2.66
N ASP A 460 -18.77 -30.96 -3.93
CA ASP A 460 -19.71 -30.53 -4.96
C ASP A 460 -20.74 -31.63 -5.31
N ASP A 461 -21.71 -31.28 -6.15
CA ASP A 461 -22.77 -32.20 -6.59
C ASP A 461 -22.24 -33.46 -7.31
N ASN A 462 -20.96 -33.47 -7.67
CA ASN A 462 -20.28 -34.59 -8.31
C ASN A 462 -19.40 -35.39 -7.34
N GLY A 463 -19.42 -35.06 -6.06
CA GLY A 463 -18.59 -35.71 -5.04
C GLY A 463 -17.11 -35.25 -5.04
N VAL A 464 -16.80 -34.14 -5.72
CA VAL A 464 -15.47 -33.55 -5.74
C VAL A 464 -15.40 -32.42 -4.72
N ASN A 465 -14.39 -32.45 -3.88
CA ASN A 465 -14.18 -31.36 -2.92
C ASN A 465 -13.68 -30.11 -3.65
N LYS A 466 -14.55 -29.09 -3.71
CA LYS A 466 -14.24 -27.80 -4.38
C LYS A 466 -13.20 -26.97 -3.62
N ALA A 467 -13.10 -27.19 -2.33
CA ALA A 467 -12.29 -26.38 -1.43
C ALA A 467 -10.79 -26.36 -1.78
N GLN A 468 -10.36 -27.23 -2.65
CA GLN A 468 -8.95 -27.54 -2.72
C GLN A 468 -8.51 -27.87 -4.14
N ALA A 469 -9.38 -27.56 -5.10
CA ALA A 469 -9.07 -27.84 -6.49
C ALA A 469 -7.94 -26.92 -6.97
N TRP A 470 -6.87 -27.53 -7.34
CA TRP A 470 -5.94 -26.91 -8.27
C TRP A 470 -6.71 -26.63 -9.57
N ASP A 471 -6.64 -25.40 -10.05
CA ASP A 471 -7.22 -25.10 -11.36
C ASP A 471 -6.62 -26.06 -12.40
N SER A 472 -7.48 -26.79 -13.12
CA SER A 472 -7.05 -27.74 -14.16
C SER A 472 -6.26 -27.06 -15.30
N ARG A 473 -6.39 -25.74 -15.43
CA ARG A 473 -5.66 -24.91 -16.41
C ARG A 473 -4.28 -24.49 -15.92
N TYR A 474 -3.96 -24.74 -14.63
CA TYR A 474 -2.63 -24.44 -14.10
C TYR A 474 -1.60 -25.39 -14.71
N MET A 475 -0.71 -24.83 -15.51
CA MET A 475 0.33 -25.56 -16.25
C MET A 475 1.74 -25.40 -15.67
N GLY A 476 1.84 -24.87 -14.45
CA GLY A 476 3.12 -24.63 -13.76
C GLY A 476 3.73 -25.88 -13.14
N VAL A 477 4.96 -25.73 -12.63
CA VAL A 477 5.69 -26.76 -11.90
C VAL A 477 5.24 -26.77 -10.44
N VAL A 478 4.86 -27.94 -9.94
CA VAL A 478 4.51 -28.16 -8.53
C VAL A 478 5.41 -29.25 -7.96
N ASN A 479 6.21 -28.93 -6.93
CA ASN A 479 7.05 -29.93 -6.30
C ASN A 479 7.42 -29.65 -4.84
N ASN A 480 7.74 -30.70 -4.11
CA ASN A 480 8.22 -30.67 -2.72
C ASN A 480 7.26 -29.97 -1.74
N ASN A 481 5.96 -29.88 -2.02
CA ASN A 481 5.02 -29.28 -1.07
C ASN A 481 4.60 -30.31 -0.01
N ALA A 482 4.21 -29.84 1.17
CA ALA A 482 3.63 -30.64 2.22
C ALA A 482 2.13 -30.36 2.32
N TYR A 483 1.33 -31.42 2.38
CA TYR A 483 -0.13 -31.34 2.38
C TYR A 483 -0.72 -31.96 3.64
N GLY A 484 -1.67 -31.29 4.28
CA GLY A 484 -2.31 -31.75 5.52
C GLY A 484 -3.76 -31.34 5.64
N GLY A 485 -4.38 -31.80 6.74
CA GLY A 485 -5.77 -31.54 7.08
C GLY A 485 -6.70 -32.69 6.78
N ALA A 486 -8.02 -32.42 6.83
CA ALA A 486 -9.06 -33.46 6.66
C ALA A 486 -9.08 -34.08 5.25
N ASN A 487 -8.47 -33.42 4.29
CA ASN A 487 -8.55 -33.83 2.90
C ASN A 487 -7.19 -33.84 2.19
N LEU A 488 -6.52 -34.99 2.24
CA LEU A 488 -5.25 -35.21 1.54
C LEU A 488 -5.39 -35.33 0.02
N ASN A 489 -6.62 -35.30 -0.53
CA ASN A 489 -6.87 -35.38 -1.98
C ASN A 489 -6.42 -34.13 -2.77
N ASN A 490 -5.91 -33.12 -2.06
CA ASN A 490 -5.38 -31.90 -2.67
C ASN A 490 -4.01 -32.03 -3.27
N ARG A 491 -3.34 -33.08 -2.99
CA ARG A 491 -2.05 -33.35 -3.55
C ARG A 491 -2.18 -33.46 -5.07
N ARG A 492 -1.48 -32.61 -5.79
CA ARG A 492 -1.29 -32.83 -7.22
C ARG A 492 -0.55 -34.13 -7.46
N ALA A 493 -1.05 -34.93 -8.39
CA ALA A 493 -0.43 -36.20 -8.74
C ALA A 493 1.01 -36.05 -9.30
N ASP A 494 1.29 -34.88 -9.87
CA ASP A 494 2.58 -34.52 -10.45
C ASP A 494 3.52 -33.78 -9.47
N ASP A 495 3.15 -33.60 -8.20
CA ASP A 495 4.07 -33.08 -7.17
C ASP A 495 5.09 -34.15 -6.82
N GLU A 496 6.26 -34.03 -7.44
CA GLU A 496 7.38 -34.90 -7.15
C GLU A 496 7.86 -34.71 -5.70
N ASN A 497 7.98 -35.62 -4.87
CA ASN A 497 8.40 -35.52 -3.47
C ASN A 497 7.40 -34.83 -2.53
N ALA A 498 6.11 -34.84 -2.84
CA ALA A 498 5.10 -34.35 -1.93
C ALA A 498 5.18 -35.07 -0.58
N ARG A 499 4.99 -34.29 0.50
CA ARG A 499 5.06 -34.77 1.90
C ARG A 499 3.71 -34.61 2.59
N VAL A 500 3.59 -35.22 3.75
CA VAL A 500 2.43 -35.03 4.62
C VAL A 500 2.77 -33.94 5.64
N ALA A 501 1.91 -32.93 5.75
CA ALA A 501 1.92 -31.96 6.84
C ALA A 501 0.97 -32.41 7.94
N VAL A 502 1.40 -32.33 9.18
CA VAL A 502 0.60 -32.77 10.33
C VAL A 502 0.15 -31.54 11.13
N LYS A 503 -1.15 -31.27 11.17
CA LYS A 503 -1.72 -30.10 11.88
C LYS A 503 -1.25 -30.03 13.34
N SER A 504 -1.13 -31.17 14.01
CA SER A 504 -0.67 -31.22 15.39
C SER A 504 0.78 -30.79 15.61
N ASP A 505 1.58 -30.63 14.55
CA ASP A 505 2.94 -30.12 14.62
C ASP A 505 2.99 -28.60 14.78
N TYR A 506 1.89 -27.90 14.55
CA TYR A 506 1.76 -26.47 14.75
C TYR A 506 1.20 -26.15 16.13
N VAL A 507 1.48 -24.94 16.64
CA VAL A 507 1.08 -24.55 17.99
C VAL A 507 -0.44 -24.45 18.09
N LYS A 508 -1.07 -23.61 17.27
CA LYS A 508 -2.52 -23.43 17.21
C LYS A 508 -2.88 -22.69 15.91
N LEU A 509 -3.10 -23.42 14.85
CA LEU A 509 -3.41 -22.83 13.52
C LEU A 509 -4.68 -21.96 13.47
N GLU A 510 -5.55 -22.06 14.47
CA GLU A 510 -6.86 -21.38 14.50
C GLU A 510 -6.88 -20.10 15.34
N GLU A 511 -5.75 -19.72 15.96
CA GLU A 511 -5.69 -18.56 16.88
C GLU A 511 -4.82 -17.43 16.34
N GLY A 512 -5.05 -16.99 15.10
CA GLY A 512 -4.54 -15.72 14.62
C GLY A 512 -5.37 -14.55 15.16
N THR A 513 -4.76 -13.40 15.35
CA THR A 513 -5.47 -12.15 15.67
C THR A 513 -5.20 -11.13 14.59
N SER A 514 -6.15 -10.22 14.38
CA SER A 514 -6.01 -9.11 13.44
C SER A 514 -5.30 -7.92 14.08
N ALA A 515 -4.64 -7.13 13.25
CA ALA A 515 -4.00 -5.89 13.69
C ALA A 515 -5.00 -4.85 14.17
N THR A 516 -4.56 -4.04 15.13
CA THR A 516 -5.29 -2.89 15.65
C THR A 516 -4.41 -1.64 15.65
N VAL A 517 -5.02 -0.46 15.72
CA VAL A 517 -4.32 0.80 15.80
C VAL A 517 -4.86 1.65 16.94
N GLU A 518 -3.99 2.30 17.68
CA GLU A 518 -4.31 3.23 18.77
C GLU A 518 -3.52 4.52 18.61
N ASP A 519 -4.12 5.67 18.93
CA ASP A 519 -3.38 6.93 19.11
C ASP A 519 -2.83 6.99 20.53
N VAL A 520 -1.52 6.86 20.66
CA VAL A 520 -0.82 6.89 21.94
C VAL A 520 0.03 8.16 22.01
N ASN A 521 -0.46 9.14 22.75
CA ASN A 521 0.23 10.44 22.94
C ASN A 521 0.50 11.19 21.61
N GLY A 522 -0.42 11.11 20.67
CA GLY A 522 -0.30 11.78 19.37
C GLY A 522 0.51 11.02 18.32
N GLU A 523 0.81 9.75 18.56
CA GLU A 523 1.44 8.84 17.61
C GLU A 523 0.56 7.60 17.39
N PHE A 524 0.40 7.15 16.16
CA PHE A 524 -0.32 5.93 15.86
C PHE A 524 0.56 4.72 16.12
N LYS A 525 0.11 3.88 17.04
CA LYS A 525 0.75 2.62 17.38
C LYS A 525 -0.06 1.46 16.83
N ILE A 526 0.54 0.69 15.94
CA ILE A 526 -0.04 -0.53 15.39
C ILE A 526 0.36 -1.71 16.28
N THR A 527 -0.62 -2.48 16.72
CA THR A 527 -0.41 -3.82 17.27
C THR A 527 -0.77 -4.81 16.18
N TYR A 528 0.23 -5.46 15.61
CA TYR A 528 0.06 -6.41 14.51
C TYR A 528 -0.61 -7.69 14.98
N GLY A 529 -1.30 -8.37 14.06
CA GLY A 529 -1.90 -9.66 14.31
C GLY A 529 -0.85 -10.70 14.72
N THR A 530 -1.26 -11.65 15.53
CA THR A 530 -0.34 -12.70 15.99
C THR A 530 -0.30 -13.84 14.99
N VAL A 531 0.90 -14.24 14.64
CA VAL A 531 1.18 -15.43 13.81
C VAL A 531 1.83 -16.57 14.63
N ASP A 532 1.83 -16.45 15.93
CA ASP A 532 2.49 -17.43 16.82
C ASP A 532 1.85 -18.82 16.76
N GLY A 533 0.56 -18.89 16.47
CA GLY A 533 -0.17 -20.14 16.27
C GLY A 533 0.32 -20.97 15.07
N TYR A 534 0.91 -20.29 14.08
CA TYR A 534 1.40 -20.91 12.84
C TYR A 534 2.84 -21.39 12.92
N LYS A 535 3.47 -21.28 14.07
CA LYS A 535 4.81 -21.81 14.31
C LYS A 535 4.78 -23.32 14.52
N LEU A 536 5.80 -23.99 14.03
CA LEU A 536 6.02 -25.41 14.38
C LEU A 536 6.34 -25.54 15.88
N LYS A 537 5.78 -26.57 16.50
CA LYS A 537 6.12 -26.95 17.88
C LYS A 537 7.58 -27.41 17.98
N ASP A 538 8.17 -27.23 19.15
CA ASP A 538 9.50 -27.77 19.43
C ASP A 538 9.51 -29.28 19.20
N GLY A 539 10.38 -29.72 18.30
CA GLY A 539 10.56 -31.16 17.99
C GLY A 539 9.68 -31.67 16.85
N ALA A 540 8.83 -30.84 16.22
CA ALA A 540 8.16 -31.20 14.95
C ALA A 540 9.20 -31.37 13.82
N THR A 541 8.93 -32.28 12.87
CA THR A 541 9.89 -32.64 11.79
C THR A 541 9.29 -32.37 10.41
#